data_8516d382a291b1854338743d731856b9
#
_entry.id   8516d382a291b1854338743d731856b9
#
_cell.length_a   1.000
_cell.length_b   1.000
_cell.length_c   1.000
_cell.angle_alpha   90.00
_cell.angle_beta   90.00
_cell.angle_gamma   90.00
#
_symmetry.space_group_name_H-M   'P 1'
#
loop_
_entity.id
_entity.type
_entity.pdbx_description
1 polymer ?
#
loop_
_entity_poly.entity_id
_entity_poly.type
_entity_poly.pdbx_seq_one_letter_code
_entity_poly.pdbx_strand_id
1 'polypeptide(L)'
;MPPVVDPKKCNGCEGREESFCEEACPGDLMYVGEDGKSHCHASRDCWDCMSCVKMCPRNAIETRIPYQLGYHKATLTPFMGKDSITWKCTNIHGQTVTYKYRNRLKTQG
;
A
#
# COMPACT_ATOMS: atom_id res chain seq x y z
N MET A 1 -11.17 3.20 -1.58
CA MET A 1 -9.92 3.94 -1.23
C MET A 1 -8.83 3.59 -2.22
N PRO A 2 -8.68 4.37 -3.27
CA PRO A 2 -7.66 4.05 -4.27
C PRO A 2 -6.26 4.17 -3.67
N PRO A 3 -5.32 3.36 -4.14
CA PRO A 3 -3.94 3.47 -3.69
C PRO A 3 -3.31 4.75 -4.22
N VAL A 4 -2.46 5.35 -3.41
CA VAL A 4 -1.67 6.52 -3.78
C VAL A 4 -0.21 6.10 -3.81
N VAL A 5 0.43 6.24 -4.97
CA VAL A 5 1.83 5.84 -5.17
C VAL A 5 2.72 7.07 -5.01
N ASP A 6 3.75 6.94 -4.17
CA ASP A 6 4.77 7.97 -4.03
C ASP A 6 5.84 7.73 -5.13
N PRO A 7 5.91 8.60 -6.15
CA PRO A 7 6.84 8.37 -7.26
C PRO A 7 8.31 8.47 -6.85
N LYS A 8 8.60 9.10 -5.73
CA LYS A 8 9.98 9.18 -5.22
C LYS A 8 10.45 7.85 -4.63
N LYS A 9 9.53 7.07 -4.08
CA LYS A 9 9.84 5.76 -3.50
C LYS A 9 9.68 4.63 -4.50
N CYS A 10 8.75 4.77 -5.45
CA CYS A 10 8.47 3.75 -6.45
C CYS A 10 9.54 3.74 -7.55
N ASN A 11 10.09 2.56 -7.85
CA ASN A 11 11.00 2.36 -8.98
C ASN A 11 10.44 1.43 -10.06
N GLY A 12 9.13 1.15 -10.01
CA GLY A 12 8.47 0.27 -10.96
C GLY A 12 8.88 -1.20 -10.81
N CYS A 13 9.47 -1.59 -9.68
CA CYS A 13 10.05 -2.92 -9.46
C CYS A 13 11.04 -3.27 -10.57
N GLU A 14 11.98 -2.37 -10.80
CA GLU A 14 12.98 -2.44 -11.85
C GLU A 14 13.65 -3.81 -11.90
N GLY A 15 13.73 -4.40 -13.10
CA GLY A 15 14.30 -5.72 -13.30
C GLY A 15 13.29 -6.88 -13.23
N ARG A 16 12.03 -6.60 -12.93
CA ARG A 16 10.97 -7.62 -12.94
C ARG A 16 10.06 -7.43 -14.14
N GLU A 17 9.58 -8.52 -14.72
CA GLU A 17 8.59 -8.49 -15.81
C GLU A 17 7.26 -7.92 -15.31
N GLU A 18 6.86 -8.32 -14.12
CA GLU A 18 5.64 -7.86 -13.48
C GLU A 18 5.99 -7.32 -12.08
N SER A 19 5.55 -6.10 -11.77
CA SER A 19 5.81 -5.51 -10.47
C SER A 19 5.03 -6.24 -9.37
N PHE A 20 5.49 -6.10 -8.12
CA PHE A 20 4.81 -6.72 -6.97
C PHE A 20 3.36 -6.27 -6.84
N CYS A 21 3.08 -4.97 -7.06
CA CYS A 21 1.72 -4.45 -6.95
C CYS A 21 0.80 -4.96 -8.07
N GLU A 22 1.33 -5.12 -9.29
CA GLU A 22 0.57 -5.69 -10.41
C GLU A 22 0.17 -7.14 -10.11
N GLU A 23 1.14 -7.91 -9.64
CA GLU A 23 0.93 -9.32 -9.29
C GLU A 23 -0.06 -9.48 -8.14
N ALA A 24 0.00 -8.59 -7.15
CA ALA A 24 -0.82 -8.68 -5.95
C ALA A 24 -2.26 -8.23 -6.14
N CYS A 25 -2.52 -7.33 -7.09
CA CYS A 25 -3.85 -6.74 -7.24
C CYS A 25 -4.86 -7.74 -7.80
N PRO A 26 -5.87 -8.16 -7.03
CA PRO A 26 -6.85 -9.15 -7.50
C PRO A 26 -7.76 -8.61 -8.61
N GLY A 27 -7.91 -7.29 -8.70
CA GLY A 27 -8.71 -6.64 -9.75
C GLY A 27 -7.91 -6.27 -10.99
N ASP A 28 -6.60 -6.56 -11.00
CA ASP A 28 -5.69 -6.23 -12.10
C ASP A 28 -5.72 -4.74 -12.45
N LEU A 29 -5.71 -3.90 -11.42
CA LEU A 29 -5.82 -2.45 -11.59
C LEU A 29 -4.46 -1.75 -11.65
N MET A 30 -3.41 -2.36 -11.09
CA MET A 30 -2.09 -1.74 -11.02
C MET A 30 -1.29 -2.03 -12.29
N TYR A 31 -0.52 -1.03 -12.73
CA TYR A 31 0.36 -1.16 -13.88
C TYR A 31 1.55 -0.22 -13.73
N VAL A 32 2.64 -0.51 -14.45
CA VAL A 32 3.80 0.37 -14.52
C VAL A 32 3.68 1.20 -15.81
N GLY A 33 3.67 2.52 -15.67
CA GLY A 33 3.54 3.44 -16.79
C GLY A 33 4.85 3.68 -17.52
N GLU A 34 4.81 4.52 -18.55
CA GLU A 34 5.99 4.89 -19.35
C GLU A 34 7.04 5.62 -18.50
N ASP A 35 6.60 6.28 -17.41
CA ASP A 35 7.48 6.96 -16.48
C ASP A 35 8.26 6.01 -15.56
N GLY A 36 8.04 4.69 -15.69
CA GLY A 36 8.67 3.69 -14.84
C GLY A 36 8.09 3.63 -13.44
N LYS A 37 6.92 4.22 -13.22
CA LYS A 37 6.25 4.27 -11.93
C LYS A 37 4.92 3.53 -11.98
N SER A 38 4.46 3.06 -10.82
CA SER A 38 3.20 2.35 -10.70
C SER A 38 2.01 3.30 -10.70
N HIS A 39 0.91 2.86 -11.30
CA HIS A 39 -0.34 3.60 -11.37
C HIS A 39 -1.52 2.65 -11.20
N CYS A 40 -2.70 3.20 -10.91
CA CYS A 40 -3.95 2.44 -10.82
C CYS A 40 -4.87 2.85 -11.97
N HIS A 41 -5.31 1.87 -12.79
CA HIS A 41 -6.15 2.13 -13.98
C HIS A 41 -7.51 2.73 -13.65
N ALA A 42 -8.20 2.17 -12.68
CA ALA A 42 -9.57 2.53 -12.38
C ALA A 42 -9.76 2.59 -10.87
N SER A 43 -9.43 3.75 -10.30
CA SER A 43 -9.45 3.94 -8.84
C SER A 43 -10.78 3.56 -8.19
N ARG A 44 -11.89 3.81 -8.90
CA ARG A 44 -13.23 3.50 -8.38
C ARG A 44 -13.49 2.00 -8.25
N ASP A 45 -12.74 1.16 -8.98
CA ASP A 45 -12.90 -0.29 -8.95
C ASP A 45 -12.03 -0.96 -7.88
N CYS A 46 -11.24 -0.19 -7.15
CA CYS A 46 -10.40 -0.67 -6.07
C CYS A 46 -11.25 -1.11 -4.87
N TRP A 47 -10.97 -2.31 -4.34
CA TRP A 47 -11.76 -2.89 -3.23
C TRP A 47 -11.13 -2.69 -1.87
N ASP A 48 -10.08 -1.93 -1.78
CA ASP A 48 -9.41 -1.66 -0.51
C ASP A 48 -8.80 -2.89 0.16
N CYS A 49 -8.38 -3.86 -0.63
CA CYS A 49 -7.77 -5.09 -0.09
C CYS A 49 -6.38 -4.86 0.47
N MET A 50 -5.73 -3.75 0.10
CA MET A 50 -4.38 -3.36 0.55
C MET A 50 -3.25 -4.33 0.16
N SER A 51 -3.50 -5.25 -0.75
CA SER A 51 -2.47 -6.21 -1.18
C SER A 51 -1.26 -5.52 -1.82
N CYS A 52 -1.50 -4.53 -2.69
CA CYS A 52 -0.43 -3.76 -3.33
C CYS A 52 0.40 -2.99 -2.29
N VAL A 53 -0.28 -2.43 -1.27
CA VAL A 53 0.38 -1.67 -0.20
C VAL A 53 1.34 -2.57 0.59
N LYS A 54 0.86 -3.77 0.95
CA LYS A 54 1.65 -4.73 1.73
C LYS A 54 2.78 -5.36 0.94
N MET A 55 2.58 -5.57 -0.36
CA MET A 55 3.57 -6.24 -1.21
C MET A 55 4.67 -5.32 -1.72
N CYS A 56 4.47 -4.01 -1.69
CA CYS A 56 5.48 -3.09 -2.18
C CYS A 56 6.73 -3.12 -1.28
N PRO A 57 7.90 -3.53 -1.79
CA PRO A 57 9.11 -3.65 -0.98
C PRO A 57 9.69 -2.29 -0.58
N ARG A 58 9.27 -1.22 -1.22
CA ARG A 58 9.76 0.12 -0.96
C ARG A 58 8.79 0.98 -0.15
N ASN A 59 7.66 0.40 0.26
CA ASN A 59 6.59 1.13 0.95
C ASN A 59 6.16 2.39 0.19
N ALA A 60 6.07 2.28 -1.13
CA ALA A 60 5.75 3.40 -2.01
C ALA A 60 4.26 3.63 -2.16
N ILE A 61 3.43 2.71 -1.67
CA ILE A 61 1.98 2.76 -1.87
C ILE A 61 1.29 2.89 -0.52
N GLU A 62 0.37 3.84 -0.44
CA GLU A 62 -0.49 3.99 0.74
C GLU A 62 -1.94 4.17 0.30
N THR A 63 -2.86 3.91 1.21
CA THR A 63 -4.28 4.14 0.98
C THR A 63 -4.77 5.25 1.89
N ARG A 64 -5.78 5.97 1.40
CA ARG A 64 -6.40 7.03 2.20
C ARG A 64 -7.65 6.47 2.88
N ILE A 65 -7.85 6.84 4.13
CA ILE A 65 -9.06 6.43 4.85
C ILE A 65 -10.27 7.14 4.22
N PRO A 66 -11.39 6.44 4.00
CA PRO A 66 -12.58 7.04 3.38
C PRO A 66 -13.06 8.29 4.08
N TYR A 67 -13.75 9.15 3.36
CA TYR A 67 -14.25 10.42 3.87
C TYR A 67 -15.06 10.24 5.15
N GLN A 68 -15.87 9.21 5.24
CA GLN A 68 -16.72 8.94 6.40
C GLN A 68 -15.92 8.65 7.67
N LEU A 69 -14.66 8.20 7.53
CA LEU A 69 -13.82 7.82 8.66
C LEU A 69 -12.67 8.79 8.89
N GLY A 70 -12.21 9.49 7.89
CA GLY A 70 -11.02 10.33 8.01
C GLY A 70 -10.87 11.38 6.93
N TYR A 71 -11.94 11.75 6.25
CA TYR A 71 -11.96 12.83 5.24
C TYR A 71 -10.91 12.69 4.13
N HIS A 72 -10.52 11.44 3.82
CA HIS A 72 -9.50 11.10 2.80
C HIS A 72 -8.10 11.68 3.09
N LYS A 73 -7.91 12.39 4.21
CA LYS A 73 -6.59 12.92 4.60
C LYS A 73 -5.88 11.98 5.57
N ALA A 74 -6.63 11.21 6.34
CA ALA A 74 -6.05 10.25 7.26
C ALA A 74 -5.47 9.07 6.48
N THR A 75 -4.36 8.52 6.98
CA THR A 75 -3.67 7.40 6.33
C THR A 75 -3.50 6.25 7.29
N LEU A 76 -3.49 5.04 6.75
CA LEU A 76 -3.20 3.83 7.49
C LEU A 76 -2.19 3.03 6.66
N THR A 77 -0.97 2.91 7.17
CA THR A 77 0.12 2.32 6.41
C THR A 77 0.71 1.13 7.15
N PRO A 78 0.76 -0.06 6.54
CA PRO A 78 1.45 -1.22 7.11
C PRO A 78 2.92 -1.21 6.72
N PHE A 79 3.78 -1.55 7.68
CA PHE A 79 5.20 -1.78 7.44
C PHE A 79 5.49 -3.23 7.76
N MET A 80 5.78 -4.02 6.73
CA MET A 80 6.00 -5.45 6.84
C MET A 80 7.40 -5.72 7.35
N GLY A 81 7.49 -6.18 8.59
CA GLY A 81 8.76 -6.57 9.19
C GLY A 81 9.05 -8.06 9.00
N LYS A 82 10.14 -8.51 9.59
CA LYS A 82 10.58 -9.90 9.50
C LYS A 82 9.55 -10.86 10.11
N ASP A 83 9.06 -10.56 11.30
CA ASP A 83 8.12 -11.38 12.06
C ASP A 83 6.96 -10.57 12.63
N SER A 84 6.85 -9.31 12.25
CA SER A 84 5.80 -8.42 12.75
C SER A 84 5.32 -7.48 11.65
N ILE A 85 4.11 -6.95 11.84
CA ILE A 85 3.54 -5.90 10.99
C ILE A 85 3.32 -4.69 11.87
N THR A 86 3.87 -3.55 11.48
CA THR A 86 3.66 -2.28 12.17
C THR A 86 2.68 -1.43 11.38
N TRP A 87 1.55 -1.10 11.98
CA TRP A 87 0.54 -0.24 11.37
C TRP A 87 0.71 1.18 11.88
N LYS A 88 0.81 2.13 10.98
CA LYS A 88 0.94 3.53 11.30
C LYS A 88 -0.31 4.25 10.84
N CYS A 89 -1.09 4.76 11.79
CA CYS A 89 -2.33 5.50 11.52
C CYS A 89 -2.10 6.97 11.81
N THR A 90 -2.28 7.82 10.80
CA THR A 90 -2.17 9.27 10.94
C THR A 90 -3.53 9.89 10.68
N ASN A 91 -4.06 10.65 11.66
CA ASN A 91 -5.37 11.28 11.53
C ASN A 91 -5.28 12.60 10.74
N ILE A 92 -6.44 13.24 10.54
CA ILE A 92 -6.52 14.48 9.76
C ILE A 92 -5.77 15.66 10.40
N HIS A 93 -5.45 15.55 11.69
CA HIS A 93 -4.72 16.58 12.45
C HIS A 93 -3.21 16.32 12.49
N GLY A 94 -2.75 15.28 11.80
CA GLY A 94 -1.34 14.92 11.75
C GLY A 94 -0.85 14.09 12.94
N GLN A 95 -1.74 13.72 13.84
CA GLN A 95 -1.40 12.87 14.99
C GLN A 95 -1.25 11.42 14.53
N THR A 96 -0.18 10.77 14.96
CA THR A 96 0.15 9.40 14.55
C THR A 96 0.12 8.45 15.74
N VAL A 97 -0.55 7.32 15.55
CA VAL A 97 -0.56 6.21 16.50
C VAL A 97 -0.01 4.99 15.78
N THR A 98 0.84 4.23 16.47
CA THR A 98 1.50 3.06 15.89
C THR A 98 1.05 1.81 16.62
N TYR A 99 0.68 0.78 15.86
CA TYR A 99 0.26 -0.52 16.38
C TYR A 99 1.19 -1.59 15.79
N LYS A 100 1.73 -2.44 16.64
CA LYS A 100 2.63 -3.52 16.23
C LYS A 100 2.01 -4.87 16.55
N TYR A 101 1.89 -5.73 15.53
CA TYR A 101 1.32 -7.06 15.67
C TYR A 101 2.29 -8.10 15.14
N ARG A 102 2.27 -9.29 15.73
CA ARG A 102 3.05 -10.42 15.24
C ARG A 102 2.47 -10.92 13.93
N ASN A 103 3.34 -11.15 12.96
CA ASN A 103 2.92 -11.75 11.69
C ASN A 103 2.79 -13.25 11.89
N ARG A 104 1.56 -13.72 12.06
CA ARG A 104 1.27 -15.13 12.37
C ARG A 104 1.69 -16.08 11.27
N LEU A 105 1.67 -15.64 10.02
CA LEU A 105 2.09 -16.49 8.91
C LEU A 105 3.58 -16.81 8.95
N LYS A 106 4.39 -15.89 9.47
CA LYS A 106 5.84 -16.06 9.59
C LYS A 106 6.28 -16.70 10.90
N THR A 107 5.41 -16.66 11.91
CA THR A 107 5.74 -17.18 13.26
C THR A 107 5.10 -18.51 13.57
N GLN A 108 4.26 -19.02 12.70
CA GLN A 108 3.76 -20.40 12.75
C GLN A 108 4.82 -21.28 12.11
N GLY A 109 5.71 -21.73 12.91
CA GLY A 109 6.86 -22.46 12.47
C GLY A 109 6.60 -23.86 12.00
#